data_4bd9729fe0cfd910a1cbd70eb0bde0a3
#
_entry.id   4bd9729fe0cfd910a1cbd70eb0bde0a3
#
_cell.length_a   1.000
_cell.length_b   1.000
_cell.length_c   1.000
_cell.angle_alpha   90.00
_cell.angle_beta   90.00
_cell.angle_gamma   90.00
#
_symmetry.space_group_name_H-M   'P 1'
#
loop_
_entity.id
_entity.type
_entity.pdbx_description
1 polymer ?
#
loop_
_entity_poly.entity_id
_entity_poly.type
_entity_poly.pdbx_seq_one_letter_code
_entity_poly.pdbx_strand_id
1 'polypeptide(L)'
;LGFDIIIGYSSKTGVYFKGSSALEIKFPVHLEIGPIGIEGLTITIKPENGKIPIALGVDITAKLGPLAAVVENMGASASFSYPANQKGNAGPLQIDLGFKPPSAIGLSLDTPAVKAGGFLLIKPDEYIGALEIEIKAIKLAIKAIAIINTKLSGGEEGFSLLVIITAEFAPIQLSFGFTLIGIGGLFGYKRKFESDELRLGLQNKTLDSIL
;
A
#
# COMPACT_ATOMS: atom_id res chain seq x y z
N LEU A 1 -16.26 18.53 11.31
CA LEU A 1 -14.83 18.47 11.01
C LEU A 1 -14.28 19.88 11.11
N GLY A 2 -13.45 20.17 12.11
CA GLY A 2 -12.73 21.42 12.23
C GLY A 2 -11.37 21.28 11.53
N PHE A 3 -11.07 22.22 10.65
CA PHE A 3 -9.79 22.30 9.99
C PHE A 3 -9.27 23.73 10.14
N ASP A 4 -8.12 23.88 10.78
CA ASP A 4 -7.51 25.18 11.01
C ASP A 4 -6.22 25.32 10.20
N ILE A 5 -6.19 26.25 9.27
CA ILE A 5 -4.98 26.74 8.63
C ILE A 5 -4.68 28.13 9.17
N ILE A 6 -3.50 28.33 9.72
CA ILE A 6 -2.97 29.62 10.09
C ILE A 6 -2.00 30.07 8.99
N ILE A 7 -2.30 31.18 8.36
CA ILE A 7 -1.39 31.87 7.44
C ILE A 7 -0.76 33.01 8.23
N GLY A 8 0.57 32.99 8.38
CA GLY A 8 1.30 34.04 9.06
C GLY A 8 2.36 34.67 8.17
N TYR A 9 2.77 35.89 8.49
CA TYR A 9 3.89 36.57 7.88
C TYR A 9 4.93 36.90 8.94
N SER A 10 6.18 36.58 8.61
CA SER A 10 7.34 36.94 9.43
C SER A 10 8.30 37.76 8.59
N SER A 11 8.79 38.86 9.13
CA SER A 11 9.81 39.69 8.46
C SER A 11 11.14 38.96 8.21
N LYS A 12 11.39 37.85 8.92
CA LYS A 12 12.59 37.03 8.77
C LYS A 12 12.42 35.85 7.81
N THR A 13 11.22 35.25 7.76
CA THR A 13 10.97 34.01 7.02
C THR A 13 9.92 34.16 5.90
N GLY A 14 9.32 35.35 5.76
CA GLY A 14 8.23 35.58 4.80
C GLY A 14 6.89 34.98 5.25
N VAL A 15 6.05 34.65 4.31
CA VAL A 15 4.75 33.98 4.57
C VAL A 15 5.02 32.54 5.00
N TYR A 16 4.37 32.12 6.05
CA TYR A 16 4.42 30.74 6.51
C TYR A 16 3.00 30.22 6.76
N PHE A 17 2.87 28.91 6.68
CA PHE A 17 1.64 28.19 6.97
C PHE A 17 1.86 27.29 8.19
N LYS A 18 0.89 27.27 9.07
CA LYS A 18 0.86 26.40 10.23
C LYS A 18 -0.54 25.81 10.34
N GLY A 19 -0.62 24.50 10.40
CA GLY A 19 -1.85 23.77 10.62
C GLY A 19 -1.59 22.58 11.54
N SER A 20 -2.58 22.19 12.29
CA SER A 20 -2.46 21.12 13.28
C SER A 20 -2.92 19.75 12.74
N SER A 21 -3.57 19.71 11.58
CA SER A 21 -4.21 18.50 11.07
C SER A 21 -4.18 18.44 9.54
N ALA A 22 -4.13 17.23 9.00
CA ALA A 22 -4.41 17.00 7.60
C ALA A 22 -5.92 17.07 7.37
N LEU A 23 -6.35 17.78 6.34
CA LEU A 23 -7.72 17.69 5.83
C LEU A 23 -7.74 16.64 4.73
N GLU A 24 -8.54 15.60 4.90
CA GLU A 24 -8.82 14.62 3.88
C GLU A 24 -10.33 14.58 3.62
N ILE A 25 -10.71 14.82 2.38
CA ILE A 25 -12.10 14.79 1.96
C ILE A 25 -12.23 13.74 0.86
N LYS A 26 -13.09 12.75 1.09
CA LYS A 26 -13.44 11.73 0.11
C LYS A 26 -14.81 12.02 -0.49
N PHE A 27 -14.85 12.06 -1.80
CA PHE A 27 -16.08 12.18 -2.58
C PHE A 27 -16.33 10.84 -3.25
N PRO A 28 -17.45 10.16 -2.95
CA PRO A 28 -17.85 8.99 -3.71
C PRO A 28 -18.21 9.45 -5.13
N VAL A 29 -17.60 8.83 -6.11
CA VAL A 29 -17.83 9.05 -7.52
C VAL A 29 -18.15 7.69 -8.12
N HIS A 30 -19.19 7.61 -8.96
CA HIS A 30 -19.52 6.35 -9.65
C HIS A 30 -19.59 6.70 -11.13
N LEU A 31 -18.45 6.72 -11.79
CA LEU A 31 -18.33 6.98 -13.21
C LEU A 31 -17.72 5.78 -13.90
N GLU A 32 -18.45 5.20 -14.84
CA GLU A 32 -17.99 4.09 -15.67
C GLU A 32 -17.67 4.56 -17.08
N ILE A 33 -16.48 4.23 -17.56
CA ILE A 33 -16.02 4.51 -18.93
C ILE A 33 -15.53 3.19 -19.54
N GLY A 34 -16.45 2.48 -20.19
CA GLY A 34 -16.15 1.14 -20.70
C GLY A 34 -15.78 0.16 -19.57
N PRO A 35 -14.59 -0.46 -19.60
CA PRO A 35 -14.16 -1.40 -18.56
C PRO A 35 -13.57 -0.71 -17.32
N ILE A 36 -13.49 0.61 -17.30
CA ILE A 36 -12.87 1.40 -16.23
C ILE A 36 -13.94 2.11 -15.43
N GLY A 37 -13.91 1.95 -14.11
CA GLY A 37 -14.71 2.69 -13.14
C GLY A 37 -13.86 3.66 -12.33
N ILE A 38 -14.41 4.82 -12.03
CA ILE A 38 -13.89 5.77 -11.06
C ILE A 38 -14.85 5.75 -9.87
N GLU A 39 -14.37 5.27 -8.72
CA GLU A 39 -15.21 5.02 -7.56
C GLU A 39 -15.12 6.12 -6.51
N GLY A 40 -14.01 6.84 -6.48
CA GLY A 40 -13.76 7.87 -5.49
C GLY A 40 -12.76 8.92 -5.92
N LEU A 41 -12.91 10.11 -5.34
CA LEU A 41 -11.98 11.21 -5.44
C LEU A 41 -11.58 11.64 -4.04
N THR A 42 -10.30 11.69 -3.75
CA THR A 42 -9.76 12.11 -2.45
C THR A 42 -8.95 13.38 -2.62
N ILE A 43 -9.26 14.41 -1.84
CA ILE A 43 -8.47 15.63 -1.74
C ILE A 43 -7.81 15.63 -0.37
N THR A 44 -6.49 15.75 -0.34
CA THR A 44 -5.72 15.83 0.90
C THR A 44 -4.95 17.15 0.95
N ILE A 45 -5.06 17.87 2.05
CA ILE A 45 -4.28 19.09 2.34
C ILE A 45 -3.60 18.87 3.68
N LYS A 46 -2.27 18.90 3.70
CA LYS A 46 -1.48 18.65 4.91
C LYS A 46 -0.38 19.71 5.06
N PRO A 47 -0.65 20.84 5.71
CA PRO A 47 0.38 21.85 5.95
C PRO A 47 1.56 21.26 6.76
N GLU A 48 2.75 21.38 6.25
CA GLU A 48 3.96 20.82 6.85
C GLU A 48 5.19 21.68 6.49
N ASN A 49 6.02 22.00 7.50
CA ASN A 49 7.31 22.66 7.32
C ASN A 49 7.26 23.94 6.45
N GLY A 50 6.23 24.77 6.61
CA GLY A 50 6.09 26.01 5.83
C GLY A 50 5.65 25.79 4.37
N LYS A 51 5.23 24.59 4.03
CA LYS A 51 4.65 24.21 2.73
C LYS A 51 3.18 23.82 2.91
N ILE A 52 2.40 23.99 1.86
CA ILE A 52 1.05 23.44 1.76
C ILE A 52 1.04 22.41 0.62
N PRO A 53 1.26 21.14 0.90
CA PRO A 53 1.00 20.09 -0.05
C PRO A 53 -0.52 19.87 -0.19
N ILE A 54 -0.99 19.88 -1.43
CA ILE A 54 -2.33 19.49 -1.83
C ILE A 54 -2.19 18.26 -2.71
N ALA A 55 -2.88 17.20 -2.39
CA ALA A 55 -2.89 15.99 -3.20
C ALA A 55 -4.31 15.66 -3.63
N LEU A 56 -4.43 15.25 -4.89
CA LEU A 56 -5.64 14.72 -5.49
C LEU A 56 -5.40 13.24 -5.77
N GLY A 57 -6.25 12.38 -5.25
CA GLY A 57 -6.21 10.94 -5.49
C GLY A 57 -7.52 10.44 -6.06
N VAL A 58 -7.45 9.42 -6.89
CA VAL A 58 -8.58 8.78 -7.56
C VAL A 58 -8.54 7.29 -7.25
N ASP A 59 -9.69 6.73 -6.92
CA ASP A 59 -9.90 5.29 -6.80
C ASP A 59 -10.42 4.76 -8.13
N ILE A 60 -9.67 3.85 -8.75
CA ILE A 60 -9.94 3.34 -10.10
C ILE A 60 -10.19 1.83 -10.00
N THR A 61 -11.23 1.37 -10.67
CA THR A 61 -11.50 -0.05 -10.91
C THR A 61 -11.40 -0.35 -12.40
N ALA A 62 -10.99 -1.57 -12.74
CA ALA A 62 -10.98 -2.04 -14.12
C ALA A 62 -11.43 -3.50 -14.17
N LYS A 63 -12.27 -3.84 -15.16
CA LYS A 63 -12.76 -5.21 -15.39
C LYS A 63 -12.54 -5.59 -16.85
N LEU A 64 -11.68 -6.57 -17.08
CA LEU A 64 -11.32 -7.07 -18.40
C LEU A 64 -11.59 -8.58 -18.46
N GLY A 65 -12.83 -8.95 -18.74
CA GLY A 65 -13.26 -10.34 -18.69
C GLY A 65 -13.10 -10.94 -17.28
N PRO A 66 -12.29 -12.00 -17.10
CA PRO A 66 -12.08 -12.63 -15.81
C PRO A 66 -11.06 -11.87 -14.92
N LEU A 67 -10.39 -10.85 -15.45
CA LEU A 67 -9.42 -10.03 -14.72
C LEU A 67 -10.11 -8.79 -14.17
N ALA A 68 -9.95 -8.53 -12.87
CA ALA A 68 -10.31 -7.28 -12.24
C ALA A 68 -9.10 -6.65 -11.53
N ALA A 69 -9.03 -5.33 -11.55
CA ALA A 69 -8.00 -4.54 -10.90
C ALA A 69 -8.63 -3.38 -10.13
N VAL A 70 -8.01 -3.03 -9.01
CA VAL A 70 -8.34 -1.86 -8.20
C VAL A 70 -7.07 -1.09 -7.91
N VAL A 71 -7.09 0.22 -8.09
CA VAL A 71 -5.99 1.12 -7.76
C VAL A 71 -6.55 2.22 -6.89
N GLU A 72 -6.05 2.32 -5.66
CA GLU A 72 -6.58 3.28 -4.69
C GLU A 72 -5.69 4.52 -4.59
N ASN A 73 -6.34 5.66 -4.58
CA ASN A 73 -5.77 6.96 -4.21
C ASN A 73 -4.54 7.38 -5.04
N MET A 74 -4.49 6.98 -6.33
CA MET A 74 -3.46 7.37 -7.28
C MET A 74 -3.77 8.73 -7.89
N GLY A 75 -2.77 9.58 -8.12
CA GLY A 75 -3.06 10.86 -8.75
C GLY A 75 -1.90 11.85 -8.83
N ALA A 76 -2.18 13.10 -8.46
CA ALA A 76 -1.22 14.18 -8.53
C ALA A 76 -1.13 14.95 -7.22
N SER A 77 0.00 15.59 -7.01
CA SER A 77 0.23 16.48 -5.88
C SER A 77 0.80 17.81 -6.35
N ALA A 78 0.48 18.87 -5.60
CA ALA A 78 1.07 20.18 -5.74
C ALA A 78 1.52 20.67 -4.37
N SER A 79 2.73 21.17 -4.25
CA SER A 79 3.24 21.76 -3.01
C SER A 79 3.51 23.24 -3.22
N PHE A 80 2.97 24.04 -2.35
CA PHE A 80 3.11 25.50 -2.39
C PHE A 80 4.00 25.95 -1.24
N SER A 81 5.00 26.79 -1.54
CA SER A 81 5.90 27.35 -0.53
C SER A 81 6.35 28.77 -0.91
N TYR A 82 6.81 29.52 0.07
CA TYR A 82 7.36 30.85 -0.12
C TYR A 82 8.86 30.81 0.26
N PRO A 83 9.78 30.71 -0.72
CA PRO A 83 11.21 30.70 -0.44
C PRO A 83 11.65 32.05 0.13
N ALA A 84 12.60 32.02 1.08
CA ALA A 84 13.09 33.21 1.78
C ALA A 84 13.69 34.27 0.85
N ASN A 85 14.21 33.84 -0.30
CA ASN A 85 14.76 34.74 -1.32
C ASN A 85 13.71 35.32 -2.26
N GLN A 86 12.42 35.02 -2.07
CA GLN A 86 11.27 35.42 -2.88
C GLN A 86 11.41 35.09 -4.39
N LYS A 87 12.24 34.11 -4.74
CA LYS A 87 12.51 33.66 -6.10
C LYS A 87 11.98 32.23 -6.28
N GLY A 88 10.68 32.08 -6.39
CA GLY A 88 10.03 30.84 -6.80
C GLY A 88 9.80 30.80 -8.31
N ASN A 89 9.29 29.70 -8.80
CA ASN A 89 8.93 29.53 -10.22
C ASN A 89 7.68 30.34 -10.65
N ALA A 90 6.91 30.82 -9.68
CA ALA A 90 5.77 31.72 -9.89
C ALA A 90 5.96 33.05 -9.12
N GLY A 91 7.09 33.73 -9.31
CA GLY A 91 7.46 34.94 -8.59
C GLY A 91 7.86 34.64 -7.14
N PRO A 92 7.21 35.23 -6.12
CA PRO A 92 7.50 34.93 -4.72
C PRO A 92 7.02 33.55 -4.28
N LEU A 93 6.20 32.87 -5.10
CA LEU A 93 5.62 31.56 -4.83
C LEU A 93 6.40 30.47 -5.57
N GLN A 94 6.74 29.40 -4.88
CA GLN A 94 7.25 28.16 -5.46
C GLN A 94 6.11 27.14 -5.53
N ILE A 95 5.91 26.54 -6.70
CA ILE A 95 4.94 25.50 -6.95
C ILE A 95 5.69 24.26 -7.43
N ASP A 96 5.65 23.19 -6.67
CA ASP A 96 6.22 21.91 -7.03
C ASP A 96 5.09 20.93 -7.35
N LEU A 97 5.07 20.42 -8.58
CA LEU A 97 4.09 19.42 -9.02
C LEU A 97 4.72 18.03 -8.93
N GLY A 98 3.95 17.05 -8.53
CA GLY A 98 4.40 15.67 -8.39
C GLY A 98 3.32 14.65 -8.70
N PHE A 99 3.76 13.43 -8.93
CA PHE A 99 2.91 12.25 -8.99
C PHE A 99 2.61 11.77 -7.57
N LYS A 100 1.36 11.44 -7.31
CA LYS A 100 0.93 10.77 -6.09
C LYS A 100 0.79 9.28 -6.39
N PRO A 101 1.70 8.41 -5.89
CA PRO A 101 1.60 6.98 -6.08
C PRO A 101 0.32 6.45 -5.42
N PRO A 102 -0.21 5.32 -5.91
CA PRO A 102 -1.34 4.66 -5.27
C PRO A 102 -1.01 4.25 -3.84
N SER A 103 -2.00 4.24 -2.96
CA SER A 103 -1.87 3.69 -1.61
C SER A 103 -2.06 2.19 -1.57
N ALA A 104 -2.82 1.64 -2.52
CA ALA A 104 -3.00 0.21 -2.67
C ALA A 104 -3.29 -0.16 -4.14
N ILE A 105 -2.91 -1.39 -4.49
CA ILE A 105 -3.24 -2.02 -5.77
C ILE A 105 -3.78 -3.42 -5.46
N GLY A 106 -4.94 -3.75 -6.02
CA GLY A 106 -5.53 -5.08 -5.96
C GLY A 106 -5.68 -5.67 -7.36
N LEU A 107 -5.45 -6.97 -7.49
CA LEU A 107 -5.68 -7.73 -8.72
C LEU A 107 -6.44 -9.01 -8.37
N SER A 108 -7.38 -9.40 -9.24
CA SER A 108 -8.05 -10.68 -9.15
C SER A 108 -8.30 -11.27 -10.53
N LEU A 109 -8.18 -12.57 -10.61
CA LEU A 109 -8.45 -13.37 -11.80
C LEU A 109 -9.34 -14.54 -11.40
N ASP A 110 -10.45 -14.74 -12.08
CA ASP A 110 -11.32 -15.91 -11.86
C ASP A 110 -11.67 -16.54 -13.19
N THR A 111 -11.08 -17.70 -13.45
CA THR A 111 -11.31 -18.53 -14.61
C THR A 111 -11.74 -19.94 -14.18
N PRO A 112 -12.27 -20.76 -15.07
CA PRO A 112 -12.58 -22.17 -14.73
C PRO A 112 -11.34 -22.96 -14.28
N ALA A 113 -10.14 -22.61 -14.73
CA ALA A 113 -8.90 -23.34 -14.43
C ALA A 113 -8.12 -22.76 -13.26
N VAL A 114 -8.12 -21.43 -13.11
CA VAL A 114 -7.29 -20.70 -12.14
C VAL A 114 -8.12 -19.62 -11.47
N LYS A 115 -8.05 -19.55 -10.14
CA LYS A 115 -8.47 -18.41 -9.35
C LYS A 115 -7.23 -17.79 -8.71
N ALA A 116 -7.04 -16.51 -8.87
CA ALA A 116 -5.94 -15.79 -8.26
C ALA A 116 -6.41 -14.44 -7.73
N GLY A 117 -5.82 -14.01 -6.64
CA GLY A 117 -6.06 -12.71 -6.07
C GLY A 117 -4.85 -12.23 -5.29
N GLY A 118 -4.69 -10.92 -5.22
CA GLY A 118 -3.62 -10.34 -4.43
C GLY A 118 -3.78 -8.83 -4.31
N PHE A 119 -3.07 -8.29 -3.34
CA PHE A 119 -3.01 -6.86 -3.13
C PHE A 119 -1.60 -6.43 -2.74
N LEU A 120 -1.30 -5.17 -2.98
CA LEU A 120 -0.09 -4.49 -2.57
C LEU A 120 -0.50 -3.17 -1.89
N LEU A 121 -0.18 -3.03 -0.61
CA LEU A 121 -0.24 -1.77 0.13
C LEU A 121 1.09 -1.03 -0.04
N ILE A 122 1.01 0.24 -0.35
CA ILE A 122 2.16 1.11 -0.59
C ILE A 122 2.12 2.23 0.45
N LYS A 123 3.05 2.16 1.40
CA LYS A 123 3.25 3.19 2.43
C LYS A 123 4.62 3.83 2.25
N PRO A 124 4.88 4.99 2.83
CA PRO A 124 6.23 5.52 2.91
C PRO A 124 7.17 4.48 3.53
N ASP A 125 8.22 4.11 2.80
CA ASP A 125 9.27 3.18 3.21
C ASP A 125 8.82 1.73 3.51
N GLU A 126 7.55 1.35 3.22
CA GLU A 126 7.02 0.02 3.47
C GLU A 126 6.07 -0.44 2.36
N TYR A 127 6.28 -1.67 1.88
CA TYR A 127 5.39 -2.36 0.94
C TYR A 127 4.92 -3.66 1.59
N ILE A 128 3.61 -3.89 1.60
CA ILE A 128 3.00 -5.11 2.16
C ILE A 128 2.15 -5.72 1.06
N GLY A 129 2.48 -6.94 0.65
CA GLY A 129 1.75 -7.67 -0.38
C GLY A 129 1.25 -9.01 0.13
N ALA A 130 0.10 -9.43 -0.38
CA ALA A 130 -0.40 -10.79 -0.25
C ALA A 130 -0.89 -11.28 -1.62
N LEU A 131 -0.69 -12.56 -1.87
CA LEU A 131 -1.07 -13.25 -3.10
C LEU A 131 -1.64 -14.62 -2.75
N GLU A 132 -2.74 -14.99 -3.40
CA GLU A 132 -3.30 -16.33 -3.40
C GLU A 132 -3.52 -16.78 -4.84
N ILE A 133 -3.10 -18.01 -5.16
CA ILE A 133 -3.31 -18.63 -6.46
C ILE A 133 -3.84 -20.04 -6.22
N GLU A 134 -5.01 -20.36 -6.78
CA GLU A 134 -5.61 -21.68 -6.78
C GLU A 134 -5.64 -22.23 -8.20
N ILE A 135 -4.98 -23.36 -8.43
CA ILE A 135 -5.04 -24.13 -9.68
C ILE A 135 -6.03 -25.30 -9.48
N LYS A 136 -7.26 -25.09 -9.94
CA LYS A 136 -8.40 -25.99 -9.68
C LYS A 136 -8.18 -27.41 -10.19
N ALA A 137 -7.53 -27.55 -11.35
CA ALA A 137 -7.30 -28.84 -12.01
C ALA A 137 -6.45 -29.83 -11.18
N ILE A 138 -5.48 -29.31 -10.43
CA ILE A 138 -4.57 -30.14 -9.61
C ILE A 138 -4.79 -29.93 -8.10
N LYS A 139 -5.80 -29.17 -7.73
CA LYS A 139 -6.12 -28.81 -6.32
C LYS A 139 -4.90 -28.26 -5.59
N LEU A 140 -4.17 -27.35 -6.24
CA LEU A 140 -3.02 -26.66 -5.67
C LEU A 140 -3.43 -25.24 -5.32
N ALA A 141 -3.26 -24.86 -4.06
CA ALA A 141 -3.38 -23.48 -3.58
C ALA A 141 -2.02 -22.99 -3.07
N ILE A 142 -1.60 -21.82 -3.55
CA ILE A 142 -0.38 -21.15 -3.10
C ILE A 142 -0.79 -19.83 -2.49
N LYS A 143 -0.30 -19.57 -1.28
CA LYS A 143 -0.47 -18.29 -0.60
C LYS A 143 0.90 -17.71 -0.29
N ALA A 144 1.06 -16.42 -0.46
CA ALA A 144 2.29 -15.73 -0.12
C ALA A 144 1.98 -14.37 0.51
N ILE A 145 2.75 -14.00 1.52
CA ILE A 145 2.75 -12.68 2.14
C ILE A 145 4.18 -12.16 2.09
N ALA A 146 4.36 -10.92 1.67
CA ALA A 146 5.64 -10.26 1.64
C ALA A 146 5.57 -8.88 2.28
N ILE A 147 6.60 -8.54 3.06
CA ILE A 147 6.78 -7.21 3.64
C ILE A 147 8.18 -6.74 3.28
N ILE A 148 8.26 -5.59 2.61
CA ILE A 148 9.51 -4.94 2.23
C ILE A 148 9.55 -3.59 2.92
N ASN A 149 10.60 -3.31 3.68
CA ASN A 149 10.91 -1.96 4.13
C ASN A 149 12.11 -1.44 3.36
N THR A 150 12.01 -0.22 2.85
CA THR A 150 13.08 0.44 2.07
C THR A 150 14.02 1.27 2.93
N LYS A 151 13.77 1.32 4.25
CA LYS A 151 14.69 1.82 5.27
C LYS A 151 14.86 0.80 6.38
N LEU A 152 16.05 0.70 6.90
CA LEU A 152 16.37 -0.16 8.04
C LEU A 152 15.95 0.49 9.36
N SER A 153 15.85 -0.33 10.43
CA SER A 153 15.62 0.16 11.78
C SER A 153 16.76 1.13 12.16
N GLY A 154 16.39 2.36 12.56
CA GLY A 154 17.36 3.43 12.83
C GLY A 154 17.47 4.48 11.71
N GLY A 155 16.76 4.32 10.58
CA GLY A 155 16.75 5.28 9.48
C GLY A 155 17.92 5.15 8.50
N GLU A 156 18.70 4.08 8.60
CA GLU A 156 19.79 3.78 7.67
C GLU A 156 19.25 3.41 6.29
N GLU A 157 19.97 3.79 5.25
CA GLU A 157 19.67 3.37 3.89
C GLU A 157 19.84 1.87 3.71
N GLY A 158 18.88 1.24 3.08
CA GLY A 158 18.89 -0.18 2.83
C GLY A 158 17.48 -0.75 2.77
N PHE A 159 17.36 -2.05 2.60
CA PHE A 159 16.06 -2.71 2.62
C PHE A 159 16.07 -3.93 3.51
N SER A 160 14.90 -4.28 4.03
CA SER A 160 14.63 -5.55 4.69
C SER A 160 13.44 -6.23 4.03
N LEU A 161 13.44 -7.54 4.03
CA LEU A 161 12.43 -8.37 3.39
C LEU A 161 12.00 -9.50 4.32
N LEU A 162 10.70 -9.72 4.41
CA LEU A 162 10.09 -10.91 4.99
C LEU A 162 9.15 -11.50 3.95
N VAL A 163 9.27 -12.79 3.68
CA VAL A 163 8.35 -13.55 2.83
C VAL A 163 7.91 -14.80 3.57
N ILE A 164 6.61 -15.03 3.60
CA ILE A 164 6.01 -16.28 4.04
C ILE A 164 5.28 -16.84 2.83
N ILE A 165 5.53 -18.10 2.51
CA ILE A 165 4.87 -18.80 1.41
C ILE A 165 4.40 -20.16 1.88
N THR A 166 3.19 -20.53 1.49
CA THR A 166 2.60 -21.86 1.71
C THR A 166 2.04 -22.40 0.41
N ALA A 167 2.09 -23.71 0.26
CA ALA A 167 1.44 -24.42 -0.81
C ALA A 167 0.65 -25.59 -0.23
N GLU A 168 -0.64 -25.62 -0.47
CA GLU A 168 -1.54 -26.70 -0.10
C GLU A 168 -1.91 -27.48 -1.36
N PHE A 169 -1.98 -28.79 -1.27
CA PHE A 169 -2.28 -29.65 -2.41
C PHE A 169 -3.09 -30.89 -2.00
N ALA A 170 -3.57 -31.62 -2.98
CA ALA A 170 -4.26 -32.87 -2.73
C ALA A 170 -3.40 -33.81 -1.86
N PRO A 171 -3.98 -34.48 -0.85
CA PRO A 171 -3.25 -35.29 0.10
C PRO A 171 -2.37 -36.34 -0.56
N ILE A 172 -1.09 -36.35 -0.26
CA ILE A 172 -0.09 -37.31 -0.71
C ILE A 172 0.20 -38.27 0.42
N GLN A 173 -0.13 -39.54 0.25
CA GLN A 173 0.16 -40.57 1.23
C GLN A 173 1.67 -40.82 1.31
N LEU A 174 2.21 -40.68 2.50
CA LEU A 174 3.60 -41.02 2.82
C LEU A 174 3.65 -42.40 3.52
N SER A 175 4.87 -42.90 3.74
CA SER A 175 5.08 -44.10 4.53
C SER A 175 4.63 -43.91 6.00
N PHE A 176 4.36 -45.01 6.72
CA PHE A 176 4.01 -45.03 8.16
C PHE A 176 2.70 -44.28 8.53
N GLY A 177 1.73 -44.17 7.61
CA GLY A 177 0.43 -43.56 7.90
C GLY A 177 0.42 -42.04 7.90
N PHE A 178 1.50 -41.38 7.50
CA PHE A 178 1.54 -39.93 7.33
C PHE A 178 0.98 -39.51 5.96
N THR A 179 0.35 -38.36 5.95
CA THR A 179 -0.17 -37.72 4.74
C THR A 179 0.38 -36.31 4.66
N LEU A 180 0.99 -35.99 3.54
CA LEU A 180 1.45 -34.62 3.25
C LEU A 180 0.32 -33.85 2.55
N ILE A 181 -0.11 -32.74 3.13
CA ILE A 181 -1.20 -31.90 2.62
C ILE A 181 -0.71 -30.51 2.18
N GLY A 182 0.51 -30.16 2.53
CA GLY A 182 1.06 -28.85 2.16
C GLY A 182 2.51 -28.71 2.64
N ILE A 183 3.15 -27.69 2.13
CA ILE A 183 4.50 -27.26 2.50
C ILE A 183 4.51 -25.75 2.65
N GLY A 184 5.40 -25.23 3.48
CA GLY A 184 5.56 -23.78 3.63
C GLY A 184 6.95 -23.41 4.11
N GLY A 185 7.26 -22.13 3.98
CA GLY A 185 8.52 -21.59 4.40
C GLY A 185 8.46 -20.10 4.70
N LEU A 186 9.44 -19.66 5.48
CA LEU A 186 9.65 -18.26 5.82
C LEU A 186 11.08 -17.90 5.42
N PHE A 187 11.21 -16.77 4.72
CA PHE A 187 12.49 -16.16 4.38
C PHE A 187 12.55 -14.74 4.93
N GLY A 188 13.61 -14.44 5.68
CA GLY A 188 13.88 -13.11 6.22
C GLY A 188 15.28 -12.62 5.81
N TYR A 189 15.34 -11.39 5.31
CA TYR A 189 16.58 -10.68 5.02
C TYR A 189 16.64 -9.39 5.83
N LYS A 190 17.72 -9.21 6.61
CA LYS A 190 17.88 -8.06 7.53
C LYS A 190 16.66 -7.84 8.44
N ARG A 191 16.01 -8.92 8.86
CA ARG A 191 14.93 -8.92 9.84
C ARG A 191 15.27 -9.82 11.00
N LYS A 192 14.96 -9.35 12.21
CA LYS A 192 14.91 -10.20 13.40
C LYS A 192 13.45 -10.63 13.59
N PHE A 193 13.25 -11.85 13.98
CA PHE A 193 11.97 -12.36 14.44
C PHE A 193 12.14 -12.94 15.83
N GLU A 194 11.13 -12.81 16.65
CA GLU A 194 11.11 -13.42 17.97
C GLU A 194 10.58 -14.84 17.84
N SER A 195 11.47 -15.80 18.01
CA SER A 195 11.15 -17.23 17.84
C SER A 195 10.03 -17.71 18.77
N ASP A 196 9.89 -17.09 19.94
CA ASP A 196 8.89 -17.47 20.94
C ASP A 196 7.49 -16.99 20.52
N GLU A 197 7.37 -15.79 19.96
CA GLU A 197 6.09 -15.30 19.41
C GLU A 197 5.65 -16.11 18.20
N LEU A 198 6.58 -16.47 17.31
CA LEU A 198 6.29 -17.33 16.16
C LEU A 198 5.81 -18.71 16.62
N ARG A 199 6.47 -19.29 17.64
CA ARG A 199 6.08 -20.58 18.21
C ARG A 199 4.71 -20.53 18.87
N LEU A 200 4.40 -19.46 19.61
CA LEU A 200 3.09 -19.23 20.20
C LEU A 200 2.01 -19.06 19.13
N GLY A 201 2.30 -18.33 18.06
CA GLY A 201 1.40 -18.15 16.92
C GLY A 201 1.07 -19.47 16.21
N LEU A 202 2.05 -20.35 16.05
CA LEU A 202 1.85 -21.70 15.52
C LEU A 202 1.03 -22.58 16.48
N GLN A 203 1.29 -22.53 17.78
CA GLN A 203 0.56 -23.32 18.78
C GLN A 203 -0.90 -22.90 18.91
N ASN A 204 -1.17 -21.60 18.82
CA ASN A 204 -2.50 -21.01 18.98
C ASN A 204 -3.29 -20.94 17.66
N LYS A 205 -2.73 -21.45 16.56
CA LYS A 205 -3.31 -21.39 15.21
C LYS A 205 -3.65 -19.97 14.74
N THR A 206 -3.09 -18.95 15.35
CA THR A 206 -3.27 -17.56 14.93
C THR A 206 -2.61 -17.28 13.60
N LEU A 207 -1.60 -18.04 13.20
CA LEU A 207 -1.01 -17.95 11.87
C LEU A 207 -1.90 -18.55 10.78
N ASP A 208 -2.76 -19.52 11.11
CA ASP A 208 -3.70 -20.11 10.15
C ASP A 208 -4.77 -19.09 9.68
N SER A 209 -4.98 -18.01 10.46
CA SER A 209 -5.89 -16.92 10.10
C SER A 209 -5.23 -15.80 9.27
N ILE A 210 -3.90 -15.83 9.16
CA ILE A 210 -3.10 -14.86 8.42
C ILE A 210 -2.64 -15.46 7.07
N LEU A 211 -2.58 -16.76 6.99
CA LEU A 211 -2.25 -17.58 5.82
C LEU A 211 -3.52 -18.23 5.27
#